data_083df9481f62d60c356211c4e4222216
#
_entry.id   083df9481f62d60c356211c4e4222216
#
_cell.length_a   1.000
_cell.length_b   1.000
_cell.length_c   1.000
_cell.angle_alpha   90.00
_cell.angle_beta   90.00
_cell.angle_gamma   90.00
#
_symmetry.space_group_name_H-M   'P 1'
#
loop_
_entity.id
_entity.type
_entity.pdbx_description
1 polymer ?
#
loop_
_entity_poly.entity_id
_entity_poly.type
_entity_poly.pdbx_seq_one_letter_code
_entity_poly.pdbx_strand_id
1 'polypeptide(L)'
;FSTEYVDDLPQIPVLHTGNKLIFYGQGVLSWSVQNGLFVRSRNPYSMYGYYFLTQLDAAPLSPESVASSTLSPSIIVTTFHDRALHEMEAVSPGRMGRNFYGENFLYTTVQNFSFDIPGITTTPVTAQMRFLAKSTSASSSVSMQINGGETQSATIAPILDSDGQTYKCGVEVSIQTTFVRNPE
;
A
#
# COMPACT_ATOMS: atom_id res chain seq x y z
N PHE A 1 11.94 -6.18 -5.27
CA PHE A 1 12.95 -6.97 -4.54
C PHE A 1 13.73 -7.76 -5.58
N SER A 2 15.08 -7.67 -5.54
CA SER A 2 15.92 -8.57 -6.34
C SER A 2 15.76 -9.98 -5.81
N THR A 3 15.58 -10.94 -6.70
CA THR A 3 15.67 -12.37 -6.40
C THR A 3 17.10 -12.87 -6.49
N GLU A 4 18.03 -12.00 -6.92
CA GLU A 4 19.44 -12.31 -7.00
C GLU A 4 20.11 -12.08 -5.65
N TYR A 5 20.94 -13.02 -5.25
CA TYR A 5 21.83 -12.84 -4.11
C TYR A 5 22.88 -11.78 -4.45
N VAL A 6 22.93 -10.73 -3.63
CA VAL A 6 23.91 -9.64 -3.77
C VAL A 6 24.96 -9.87 -2.71
N ASP A 7 26.14 -10.28 -3.13
CA ASP A 7 27.27 -10.57 -2.23
C ASP A 7 27.83 -9.30 -1.62
N ASP A 8 27.81 -8.18 -2.38
CA ASP A 8 28.26 -6.88 -1.92
C ASP A 8 27.18 -5.81 -2.18
N LEU A 9 26.97 -4.93 -1.20
CA LEU A 9 25.95 -3.90 -1.32
C LEU A 9 26.42 -2.77 -2.23
N PRO A 10 25.61 -2.33 -3.21
CA PRO A 10 25.98 -1.23 -4.07
C PRO A 10 26.08 0.08 -3.27
N GLN A 11 27.06 0.92 -3.64
CA GLN A 11 27.18 2.25 -3.09
C GLN A 11 25.98 3.11 -3.51
N ILE A 12 25.51 3.93 -2.57
CA ILE A 12 24.47 4.93 -2.80
C ILE A 12 25.13 6.30 -2.94
N PRO A 13 24.74 7.14 -3.92
CA PRO A 13 25.25 8.49 -4.02
C PRO A 13 24.98 9.30 -2.75
N VAL A 14 26.02 9.97 -2.24
CA VAL A 14 25.96 10.76 -1.02
C VAL A 14 26.42 12.19 -1.32
N LEU A 15 25.58 13.16 -0.99
CA LEU A 15 25.93 14.57 -1.02
C LEU A 15 26.46 14.96 0.37
N HIS A 16 27.72 15.41 0.42
CA HIS A 16 28.30 15.99 1.61
C HIS A 16 28.19 17.52 1.56
N THR A 17 27.50 18.10 2.53
CA THR A 17 27.35 19.55 2.62
C THR A 17 27.52 20.02 4.08
N GLY A 18 28.57 20.78 4.35
CA GLY A 18 28.94 21.18 5.70
C GLY A 18 29.17 19.95 6.60
N ASN A 19 28.38 19.82 7.65
CA ASN A 19 28.42 18.69 8.58
C ASN A 19 27.33 17.64 8.35
N LYS A 20 26.71 17.61 7.16
CA LYS A 20 25.60 16.73 6.83
C LYS A 20 25.95 15.83 5.67
N LEU A 21 25.51 14.58 5.77
CA LEU A 21 25.47 13.62 4.69
C LEU A 21 24.00 13.47 4.25
N ILE A 22 23.73 13.67 2.97
CA ILE A 22 22.37 13.56 2.40
C ILE A 22 22.42 12.48 1.34
N PHE A 23 21.53 11.50 1.45
CA PHE A 23 21.38 10.42 0.48
C PHE A 23 19.92 10.07 0.32
N TYR A 24 19.58 9.46 -0.81
CA TYR A 24 18.24 8.93 -1.04
C TYR A 24 18.13 7.50 -0.50
N GLY A 25 17.28 7.33 0.51
CA GLY A 25 16.97 6.03 1.08
C GLY A 25 15.60 5.54 0.64
N GLN A 26 15.54 4.39 -0.02
CA GLN A 26 14.28 3.74 -0.34
C GLN A 26 13.76 2.99 0.88
N GLY A 27 12.51 3.29 1.29
CA GLY A 27 11.83 2.57 2.37
C GLY A 27 11.37 1.19 1.94
N VAL A 28 10.85 0.43 2.91
CA VAL A 28 10.29 -0.92 2.70
C VAL A 28 8.96 -0.92 1.98
N LEU A 29 8.37 0.26 1.80
CA LEU A 29 7.08 0.47 1.17
C LEU A 29 7.28 1.22 -0.15
N SER A 30 6.70 0.69 -1.21
CA SER A 30 6.70 1.33 -2.52
C SER A 30 5.30 1.39 -3.11
N TRP A 31 5.10 2.32 -4.02
CA TRP A 31 3.88 2.48 -4.79
C TRP A 31 4.19 2.39 -6.28
N SER A 32 3.34 1.73 -7.00
CA SER A 32 3.35 1.68 -8.46
C SER A 32 1.97 2.00 -9.01
N VAL A 33 1.88 2.34 -10.29
CA VAL A 33 0.60 2.47 -10.99
C VAL A 33 0.46 1.30 -11.92
N GLN A 34 -0.61 0.52 -11.75
CA GLN A 34 -0.94 -0.63 -12.59
C GLN A 34 -2.38 -0.49 -13.06
N ASN A 35 -2.60 -0.51 -14.37
CA ASN A 35 -3.93 -0.32 -14.97
C ASN A 35 -4.67 0.94 -14.46
N GLY A 36 -3.94 2.04 -14.25
CA GLY A 36 -4.49 3.29 -13.74
C GLY A 36 -4.76 3.33 -12.23
N LEU A 37 -4.48 2.28 -11.50
CA LEU A 37 -4.66 2.19 -10.05
C LEU A 37 -3.32 2.24 -9.31
N PHE A 38 -3.31 2.89 -8.15
CA PHE A 38 -2.17 2.84 -7.25
C PHE A 38 -2.11 1.48 -6.56
N VAL A 39 -0.99 0.79 -6.74
CA VAL A 39 -0.70 -0.50 -6.10
C VAL A 39 0.40 -0.32 -5.08
N ARG A 40 0.10 -0.67 -3.85
CA ARG A 40 1.06 -0.66 -2.74
C ARG A 40 1.80 -1.98 -2.68
N SER A 41 3.11 -1.91 -2.57
CA SER A 41 3.96 -3.06 -2.31
C SER A 41 4.78 -2.82 -1.05
N ARG A 42 4.83 -3.82 -0.19
CA ARG A 42 5.56 -3.79 1.07
C ARG A 42 6.52 -4.98 1.15
N ASN A 43 7.67 -4.75 1.77
CA ASN A 43 8.57 -5.85 2.10
C ASN A 43 7.91 -6.77 3.15
N PRO A 44 7.63 -8.06 2.83
CA PRO A 44 6.95 -8.95 3.77
C PRO A 44 7.85 -9.46 4.90
N TYR A 45 9.16 -9.17 4.86
CA TYR A 45 10.15 -9.72 5.80
C TYR A 45 10.69 -8.68 6.79
N SER A 46 10.52 -7.39 6.53
CA SER A 46 11.03 -6.33 7.40
C SER A 46 10.16 -5.09 7.37
N MET A 47 10.03 -4.46 8.52
CA MET A 47 9.41 -3.13 8.67
C MET A 47 10.42 -1.99 8.48
N TYR A 48 11.70 -2.30 8.34
CA TYR A 48 12.79 -1.32 8.25
C TYR A 48 13.65 -1.59 7.02
N GLY A 49 14.10 -0.53 6.37
CA GLY A 49 15.24 -0.55 5.45
C GLY A 49 16.50 -0.17 6.22
N TYR A 50 17.60 -0.84 5.92
CA TYR A 50 18.88 -0.59 6.58
C TYR A 50 19.88 -0.06 5.57
N TYR A 51 20.70 0.90 6.01
CA TYR A 51 21.80 1.47 5.26
C TYR A 51 23.04 1.37 6.11
N PHE A 52 24.17 1.04 5.49
CA PHE A 52 25.44 0.93 6.16
C PHE A 52 26.30 2.12 5.79
N LEU A 53 26.82 2.83 6.80
CA LEU A 53 27.77 3.92 6.61
C LEU A 53 29.17 3.39 6.95
N THR A 54 30.09 3.52 6.01
CA THR A 54 31.50 3.16 6.21
C THR A 54 32.40 4.29 5.72
N GLN A 55 33.61 4.34 6.24
CA GLN A 55 34.66 5.23 5.77
C GLN A 55 35.63 4.43 4.91
N LEU A 56 35.86 4.90 3.70
CA LEU A 56 36.79 4.31 2.74
C LEU A 56 37.85 5.35 2.35
N ASP A 57 39.03 4.88 1.94
CA ASP A 57 40.08 5.74 1.38
C ASP A 57 39.80 6.16 -0.08
N ALA A 58 38.71 5.68 -0.67
CA ALA A 58 38.23 6.02 -2.01
C ALA A 58 37.20 7.16 -1.97
N ALA A 59 37.14 7.93 -3.06
CA ALA A 59 36.12 8.96 -3.20
C ALA A 59 34.71 8.36 -3.18
N PRO A 60 33.76 8.96 -2.41
CA PRO A 60 32.39 8.47 -2.38
C PRO A 60 31.69 8.72 -3.72
N LEU A 61 30.70 7.87 -4.02
CA LEU A 61 29.80 8.12 -5.14
C LEU A 61 28.98 9.38 -4.85
N SER A 62 29.05 10.38 -5.74
CA SER A 62 28.33 11.65 -5.59
C SER A 62 27.09 11.67 -6.49
N PRO A 63 26.03 12.38 -6.08
CA PRO A 63 24.88 12.60 -6.96
C PRO A 63 25.29 13.41 -8.20
N GLU A 64 24.68 13.08 -9.33
CA GLU A 64 24.86 13.86 -10.54
C GLU A 64 24.23 15.26 -10.40
N SER A 65 24.92 16.29 -10.84
CA SER A 65 24.38 17.64 -10.87
C SER A 65 23.65 17.88 -12.19
N VAL A 66 22.37 18.20 -12.08
CA VAL A 66 21.53 18.52 -13.25
C VAL A 66 21.27 20.02 -13.28
N ALA A 67 21.54 20.65 -14.42
CA ALA A 67 21.23 22.05 -14.61
C ALA A 67 19.71 22.29 -14.60
N SER A 68 19.29 23.44 -14.08
CA SER A 68 17.89 23.85 -14.14
C SER A 68 17.42 23.98 -15.59
N SER A 69 16.18 23.57 -15.85
CA SER A 69 15.58 23.75 -17.18
C SER A 69 15.48 25.23 -17.53
N THR A 70 15.96 25.60 -18.72
CA THR A 70 15.81 26.93 -19.32
C THR A 70 14.61 27.04 -20.24
N LEU A 71 13.88 25.94 -20.44
CA LEU A 71 12.69 25.90 -21.29
C LEU A 71 11.50 26.58 -20.60
N SER A 72 10.75 27.37 -21.36
CA SER A 72 9.48 27.87 -20.89
C SER A 72 8.48 26.73 -20.78
N PRO A 73 7.63 26.69 -19.71
CA PRO A 73 6.62 25.65 -19.56
C PRO A 73 5.62 25.73 -20.72
N SER A 74 5.39 24.62 -21.38
CA SER A 74 4.40 24.50 -22.46
C SER A 74 3.01 24.06 -21.96
N ILE A 75 2.95 23.51 -20.75
CA ILE A 75 1.73 22.98 -20.14
C ILE A 75 1.73 23.37 -18.65
N ILE A 76 0.57 23.85 -18.18
CA ILE A 76 0.33 24.05 -16.75
C ILE A 76 -0.56 22.89 -16.25
N VAL A 77 -0.03 22.09 -15.36
CA VAL A 77 -0.78 21.00 -14.73
C VAL A 77 -1.39 21.53 -13.43
N THR A 78 -2.72 21.49 -13.35
CA THR A 78 -3.49 21.98 -12.18
C THR A 78 -4.08 20.86 -11.34
N THR A 79 -4.03 19.61 -11.83
CA THR A 79 -4.56 18.42 -11.16
C THR A 79 -3.55 17.29 -11.23
N PHE A 80 -3.62 16.41 -10.26
CA PHE A 80 -2.80 15.20 -10.22
C PHE A 80 -3.61 14.04 -9.63
N HIS A 81 -3.16 12.82 -9.90
CA HIS A 81 -3.74 11.64 -9.27
C HIS A 81 -3.13 11.44 -7.88
N ASP A 82 -3.98 11.29 -6.88
CA ASP A 82 -3.58 11.03 -5.51
C ASP A 82 -4.27 9.77 -4.97
N ARG A 83 -3.89 9.37 -3.78
CA ARG A 83 -4.39 8.19 -3.09
C ARG A 83 -4.49 8.43 -1.59
N ALA A 84 -5.46 7.79 -0.97
CA ALA A 84 -5.55 7.66 0.48
C ALA A 84 -5.59 6.17 0.83
N LEU A 85 -5.04 5.81 1.96
CA LEU A 85 -4.97 4.43 2.43
C LEU A 85 -5.27 4.38 3.92
N HIS A 86 -6.17 3.49 4.31
CA HIS A 86 -6.31 3.03 5.68
C HIS A 86 -5.83 1.58 5.74
N GLU A 87 -4.80 1.33 6.54
CA GLU A 87 -4.25 -0.01 6.77
C GLU A 87 -3.64 -0.06 8.16
N MET A 88 -4.27 -0.81 9.03
CA MET A 88 -3.71 -1.20 10.32
C MET A 88 -3.16 -2.61 10.23
N GLU A 89 -2.06 -2.86 10.91
CA GLU A 89 -1.45 -4.18 11.01
C GLU A 89 -1.60 -4.71 12.43
N ALA A 90 -2.84 -5.01 12.80
CA ALA A 90 -3.18 -5.39 14.16
C ALA A 90 -3.19 -6.91 14.36
N VAL A 91 -3.67 -7.68 13.39
CA VAL A 91 -3.88 -9.11 13.53
C VAL A 91 -3.25 -9.90 12.39
N SER A 92 -2.44 -10.91 12.73
CA SER A 92 -1.96 -11.91 11.79
C SER A 92 -2.79 -13.19 11.95
N PRO A 93 -3.74 -13.47 11.05
CA PRO A 93 -4.56 -14.66 11.14
C PRO A 93 -3.71 -15.93 11.08
N GLY A 94 -3.95 -16.86 12.00
CA GLY A 94 -3.18 -18.09 12.10
C GLY A 94 -1.73 -17.90 12.51
N ARG A 95 -1.33 -16.72 12.99
CA ARG A 95 0.05 -16.39 13.40
C ARG A 95 1.09 -16.64 12.29
N MET A 96 0.70 -16.44 11.03
CA MET A 96 1.57 -16.69 9.89
C MET A 96 2.66 -15.63 9.70
N GLY A 97 2.55 -14.45 10.37
CA GLY A 97 3.56 -13.41 10.39
C GLY A 97 3.79 -12.65 9.07
N ARG A 98 3.14 -13.05 7.99
CA ARG A 98 3.36 -12.47 6.67
C ARG A 98 2.33 -11.41 6.28
N ASN A 99 1.05 -11.74 6.49
CA ASN A 99 -0.05 -10.83 6.20
C ASN A 99 -0.70 -10.43 7.51
N PHE A 100 -0.91 -9.14 7.66
CA PHE A 100 -1.62 -8.55 8.78
C PHE A 100 -2.89 -7.90 8.26
N TYR A 101 -3.89 -7.84 9.14
CA TYR A 101 -5.19 -7.23 8.91
C TYR A 101 -5.47 -6.26 10.05
N GLY A 102 -6.32 -5.29 9.79
CA GLY A 102 -6.67 -4.24 10.74
C GLY A 102 -7.82 -4.63 11.65
N GLU A 103 -8.95 -4.04 11.38
CA GLU A 103 -10.13 -4.11 12.25
C GLU A 103 -10.76 -5.49 12.27
N ASN A 104 -11.18 -5.88 13.46
CA ASN A 104 -11.88 -7.14 13.69
C ASN A 104 -13.40 -6.89 13.71
N PHE A 105 -14.11 -7.62 12.84
CA PHE A 105 -15.57 -7.55 12.71
C PHE A 105 -16.34 -8.56 13.57
N LEU A 106 -15.69 -9.24 14.51
CA LEU A 106 -16.32 -10.29 15.30
C LEU A 106 -17.43 -9.73 16.23
N TYR A 107 -17.17 -8.60 16.88
CA TYR A 107 -18.12 -7.97 17.79
C TYR A 107 -18.71 -6.68 17.23
N THR A 108 -17.91 -5.92 16.52
CA THR A 108 -18.33 -4.68 15.87
C THR A 108 -18.47 -4.96 14.37
N THR A 109 -19.69 -5.28 13.97
CA THR A 109 -19.99 -5.73 12.59
C THR A 109 -20.03 -4.59 11.58
N VAL A 110 -20.02 -3.34 12.03
CA VAL A 110 -19.97 -2.15 11.18
C VAL A 110 -18.77 -1.30 11.60
N GLN A 111 -17.91 -1.00 10.65
CA GLN A 111 -16.76 -0.11 10.83
C GLN A 111 -16.89 1.09 9.90
N ASN A 112 -16.53 2.28 10.37
CA ASN A 112 -16.58 3.51 9.59
C ASN A 112 -15.16 4.05 9.44
N PHE A 113 -14.80 4.40 8.21
CA PHE A 113 -13.50 4.94 7.85
C PHE A 113 -13.68 6.31 7.22
N SER A 114 -12.92 7.30 7.69
CA SER A 114 -12.92 8.64 7.12
C SER A 114 -11.58 8.91 6.45
N PHE A 115 -11.65 9.49 5.26
CA PHE A 115 -10.48 9.91 4.50
C PHE A 115 -10.56 11.41 4.26
N ASP A 116 -9.51 12.12 4.68
CA ASP A 116 -9.35 13.53 4.33
C ASP A 116 -8.60 13.60 2.99
N ILE A 117 -9.32 14.04 1.94
CA ILE A 117 -8.78 14.16 0.58
C ILE A 117 -9.04 15.60 0.10
N PRO A 118 -8.14 16.53 0.46
CA PRO A 118 -8.31 17.94 0.10
C PRO A 118 -8.23 18.12 -1.43
N GLY A 119 -9.08 18.98 -1.97
CA GLY A 119 -9.06 19.31 -3.39
C GLY A 119 -9.56 18.22 -4.33
N ILE A 120 -10.29 17.21 -3.79
CA ILE A 120 -10.93 16.19 -4.63
C ILE A 120 -11.82 16.84 -5.69
N THR A 121 -11.66 16.42 -6.94
CA THR A 121 -12.43 16.91 -8.09
C THR A 121 -13.72 16.10 -8.27
N THR A 122 -14.49 16.42 -9.31
CA THR A 122 -15.65 15.62 -9.75
C THR A 122 -15.29 14.41 -10.60
N THR A 123 -14.00 14.15 -10.79
CA THR A 123 -13.53 12.93 -11.48
C THR A 123 -13.85 11.69 -10.64
N PRO A 124 -14.29 10.59 -11.25
CA PRO A 124 -14.56 9.36 -10.50
C PRO A 124 -13.37 8.88 -9.68
N VAL A 125 -13.63 8.54 -8.44
CA VAL A 125 -12.65 7.97 -7.50
C VAL A 125 -12.88 6.48 -7.38
N THR A 126 -11.84 5.71 -7.51
CA THR A 126 -11.89 4.25 -7.27
C THR A 126 -11.59 3.96 -5.82
N ALA A 127 -12.48 3.25 -5.15
CA ALA A 127 -12.27 2.72 -3.81
C ALA A 127 -12.15 1.20 -3.86
N GLN A 128 -11.23 0.66 -3.06
CA GLN A 128 -11.01 -0.77 -2.94
C GLN A 128 -10.92 -1.15 -1.46
N MET A 129 -11.54 -2.25 -1.10
CA MET A 129 -11.44 -2.88 0.21
C MET A 129 -11.00 -4.34 0.07
N ARG A 130 -10.09 -4.79 0.92
CA ARG A 130 -9.71 -6.18 1.08
C ARG A 130 -10.19 -6.68 2.44
N PHE A 131 -10.77 -7.86 2.46
CA PHE A 131 -11.34 -8.45 3.64
C PHE A 131 -11.02 -9.95 3.73
N LEU A 132 -10.67 -10.42 4.92
CA LEU A 132 -10.42 -11.82 5.19
C LEU A 132 -11.46 -12.35 6.18
N ALA A 133 -12.09 -13.49 5.88
CA ALA A 133 -12.91 -14.19 6.84
C ALA A 133 -12.68 -15.69 6.81
N LYS A 134 -12.97 -16.36 7.93
CA LYS A 134 -12.99 -17.81 8.04
C LYS A 134 -14.34 -18.24 8.61
N SER A 135 -15.03 -19.12 7.86
CA SER A 135 -16.16 -19.89 8.32
C SER A 135 -15.92 -21.36 7.95
N THR A 136 -16.39 -22.29 8.79
CA THR A 136 -16.22 -23.73 8.59
C THR A 136 -17.52 -24.44 8.20
N SER A 137 -18.64 -23.71 8.12
CA SER A 137 -19.95 -24.33 7.87
C SER A 137 -20.77 -23.64 6.79
N ALA A 138 -20.74 -22.31 6.73
CA ALA A 138 -21.58 -21.54 5.81
C ALA A 138 -20.80 -20.38 5.19
N SER A 139 -21.26 -19.90 4.05
CA SER A 139 -20.74 -18.67 3.44
C SER A 139 -21.00 -17.46 4.34
N SER A 140 -20.05 -16.53 4.34
CA SER A 140 -20.17 -15.22 4.94
C SER A 140 -20.31 -14.16 3.86
N SER A 141 -20.69 -12.95 4.22
CA SER A 141 -20.70 -11.81 3.31
C SER A 141 -20.11 -10.58 3.97
N VAL A 142 -19.50 -9.73 3.17
CA VAL A 142 -19.03 -8.42 3.57
C VAL A 142 -19.56 -7.37 2.57
N SER A 143 -19.86 -6.18 3.09
CA SER A 143 -20.40 -5.09 2.27
C SER A 143 -19.59 -3.83 2.49
N MET A 144 -19.50 -2.99 1.46
CA MET A 144 -18.90 -1.66 1.48
C MET A 144 -19.89 -0.65 0.93
N GLN A 145 -20.06 0.45 1.64
CA GLN A 145 -20.87 1.59 1.21
C GLN A 145 -20.03 2.87 1.34
N ILE A 146 -20.08 3.76 0.36
CA ILE A 146 -19.32 5.01 0.35
C ILE A 146 -20.30 6.16 0.35
N ASN A 147 -20.19 7.05 1.35
CA ASN A 147 -20.96 8.28 1.48
C ASN A 147 -22.48 8.08 1.30
N GLY A 148 -23.02 6.98 1.80
CA GLY A 148 -24.46 6.67 1.67
C GLY A 148 -24.89 6.24 0.26
N GLY A 149 -23.95 6.03 -0.67
CA GLY A 149 -24.24 5.55 -2.01
C GLY A 149 -24.64 4.07 -2.05
N GLU A 150 -24.54 3.47 -3.23
CA GLU A 150 -24.87 2.06 -3.44
C GLU A 150 -23.96 1.12 -2.63
N THR A 151 -24.55 0.11 -2.02
CA THR A 151 -23.84 -0.91 -1.27
C THR A 151 -23.30 -1.99 -2.21
N GLN A 152 -22.00 -2.20 -2.17
CA GLN A 152 -21.32 -3.31 -2.86
C GLN A 152 -21.07 -4.44 -1.88
N SER A 153 -21.25 -5.68 -2.31
CA SER A 153 -21.10 -6.85 -1.44
C SER A 153 -20.27 -7.95 -2.10
N ALA A 154 -19.55 -8.70 -1.28
CA ALA A 154 -18.84 -9.90 -1.71
C ALA A 154 -19.18 -11.07 -0.78
N THR A 155 -19.34 -12.25 -1.40
CA THR A 155 -19.57 -13.50 -0.67
C THR A 155 -18.23 -14.19 -0.43
N ILE A 156 -18.01 -14.66 0.79
CA ILE A 156 -16.83 -15.36 1.23
C ILE A 156 -17.20 -16.83 1.43
N ALA A 157 -16.62 -17.70 0.62
CA ALA A 157 -16.87 -19.14 0.71
C ALA A 157 -16.36 -19.73 2.04
N PRO A 158 -17.02 -20.74 2.59
CA PRO A 158 -16.53 -21.45 3.76
C PRO A 158 -15.29 -22.30 3.41
N ILE A 159 -14.50 -22.62 4.43
CA ILE A 159 -13.43 -23.62 4.36
C ILE A 159 -13.97 -24.86 5.06
N LEU A 160 -14.43 -25.83 4.28
CA LEU A 160 -15.05 -27.04 4.82
C LEU A 160 -13.97 -28.05 5.24
N ASP A 161 -14.24 -28.79 6.32
CA ASP A 161 -13.33 -29.83 6.80
C ASP A 161 -13.19 -30.96 5.78
N SER A 162 -14.25 -31.24 5.01
CA SER A 162 -14.24 -32.20 3.91
C SER A 162 -13.22 -31.90 2.81
N ASP A 163 -12.82 -30.64 2.68
CA ASP A 163 -11.94 -30.20 1.59
C ASP A 163 -10.46 -30.40 1.91
N GLY A 164 -10.12 -30.87 3.12
CA GLY A 164 -8.73 -31.04 3.59
C GLY A 164 -7.95 -29.72 3.69
N GLN A 165 -8.63 -28.60 3.71
CA GLN A 165 -8.04 -27.26 3.67
C GLN A 165 -8.18 -26.48 5.00
N THR A 166 -8.40 -27.18 6.10
CA THR A 166 -8.59 -26.61 7.44
C THR A 166 -7.37 -25.82 7.94
N TYR A 167 -6.20 -26.05 7.33
CA TYR A 167 -4.97 -25.27 7.59
C TYR A 167 -5.07 -23.82 7.10
N LYS A 168 -5.99 -23.50 6.19
CA LYS A 168 -6.17 -22.12 5.72
C LYS A 168 -6.70 -21.23 6.83
N CYS A 169 -6.09 -20.06 6.96
CA CYS A 169 -6.46 -19.08 7.98
C CYS A 169 -7.71 -18.29 7.64
N GLY A 170 -8.11 -18.28 6.37
CA GLY A 170 -9.28 -17.59 5.86
C GLY A 170 -9.31 -17.56 4.34
N VAL A 171 -10.36 -17.00 3.83
CA VAL A 171 -10.56 -16.68 2.42
C VAL A 171 -10.58 -15.16 2.30
N GLU A 172 -9.74 -14.62 1.44
CA GLU A 172 -9.68 -13.19 1.15
C GLU A 172 -10.61 -12.85 -0.01
N VAL A 173 -11.33 -11.76 0.10
CA VAL A 173 -12.12 -11.16 -0.96
C VAL A 173 -11.78 -9.68 -1.09
N SER A 174 -11.99 -9.14 -2.29
CA SER A 174 -11.85 -7.71 -2.56
C SER A 174 -13.16 -7.17 -3.12
N ILE A 175 -13.53 -5.98 -2.65
CA ILE A 175 -14.61 -5.17 -3.25
C ILE A 175 -13.96 -3.94 -3.86
N GLN A 176 -14.30 -3.64 -5.10
CA GLN A 176 -13.89 -2.43 -5.80
C GLN A 176 -15.11 -1.73 -6.37
N THR A 177 -15.19 -0.43 -6.17
CA THR A 177 -16.26 0.41 -6.72
C THR A 177 -15.72 1.78 -7.11
N THR A 178 -16.48 2.52 -7.88
CA THR A 178 -16.21 3.91 -8.20
C THR A 178 -17.32 4.79 -7.68
N PHE A 179 -16.96 5.96 -7.23
CA PHE A 179 -17.92 7.00 -6.82
C PHE A 179 -17.47 8.37 -7.32
N VAL A 180 -18.40 9.28 -7.41
CA VAL A 180 -18.14 10.68 -7.74
C VAL A 180 -18.54 11.52 -6.52
N ARG A 181 -17.70 12.49 -6.14
CA ARG A 181 -18.07 13.44 -5.10
C ARG A 181 -19.25 14.27 -5.60
N ASN A 182 -20.34 14.29 -4.84
CA ASN A 182 -21.39 15.27 -5.07
C ASN A 182 -20.86 16.65 -4.67
N PRO A 183 -20.89 17.64 -5.53
CA PRO A 183 -20.60 19.00 -5.13
C PRO A 183 -21.64 19.42 -4.07
N GLU A 184 -21.17 19.87 -2.92
CA GLU A 184 -21.98 20.58 -1.93
C GLU A 184 -22.27 21.98 -2.45
#